data_4029b9879ab802dc43cf6912847b27b9
#
_entry.id   4029b9879ab802dc43cf6912847b27b9
#
_cell.length_a   1.000
_cell.length_b   1.000
_cell.length_c   1.000
_cell.angle_alpha   90.00
_cell.angle_beta   90.00
_cell.angle_gamma   90.00
#
_symmetry.space_group_name_H-M   'P 1'
#
loop_
_entity.id
_entity.type
_entity.pdbx_description
1 polymer ?
#
loop_
_entity_poly.entity_id
_entity_poly.type
_entity_poly.pdbx_seq_one_letter_code
_entity_poly.pdbx_strand_id
1 'polypeptide(L)'
;MNNEFELAGRSEFDGKTAEELLEEFLDECPIFSDDVYVNFYGACFVTMMKILPTSMRIFLWMVFNSELNKGMVTIQSLAQKRLLKECGISQVAYFNCLRDLKKHNMIRGCRAIYYINPKFAWRGTHRDRLRFIEQYPYVQNKRLTKNDLKTTEF
;
A
#
# COMPACT_ATOMS: atom_id res chain seq x y z
N MET A 1 25.62 -33.99 -21.72
CA MET A 1 25.44 -32.59 -21.34
C MET A 1 25.08 -32.55 -19.87
N ASN A 2 26.02 -32.35 -19.02
CA ASN A 2 25.81 -32.30 -17.59
C ASN A 2 25.40 -30.87 -17.25
N ASN A 3 24.22 -30.72 -16.63
CA ASN A 3 23.72 -29.45 -16.13
C ASN A 3 24.56 -29.01 -14.93
N GLU A 4 25.55 -28.16 -15.17
CA GLU A 4 26.31 -27.47 -14.11
C GLU A 4 25.51 -26.41 -13.34
N PHE A 5 24.23 -26.31 -13.60
CA PHE A 5 23.34 -25.37 -12.89
C PHE A 5 22.80 -25.90 -11.56
N GLU A 6 23.03 -27.16 -11.22
CA GLU A 6 22.47 -27.76 -10.00
C GLU A 6 23.30 -27.59 -8.72
N LEU A 7 24.48 -27.03 -8.76
CA LEU A 7 25.41 -27.11 -7.64
C LEU A 7 25.68 -25.80 -6.89
N ALA A 8 25.21 -24.66 -7.37
CA ALA A 8 25.47 -23.38 -6.70
C ALA A 8 24.44 -23.01 -5.62
N GLY A 9 23.33 -23.74 -5.52
CA GLY A 9 22.22 -23.39 -4.61
C GLY A 9 22.06 -24.28 -3.38
N ARG A 10 22.81 -25.36 -3.25
CA ARG A 10 22.56 -26.39 -2.22
C ARG A 10 23.23 -26.18 -0.87
N SER A 11 24.12 -25.23 -0.72
CA SER A 11 24.88 -25.05 0.52
C SER A 11 24.26 -24.10 1.55
N GLU A 12 23.23 -23.36 1.18
CA GLU A 12 22.58 -22.40 2.09
C GLU A 12 21.22 -22.87 2.63
N PHE A 13 20.66 -23.96 2.10
CA PHE A 13 19.32 -24.41 2.47
C PHE A 13 19.34 -25.72 3.28
N ASP A 14 19.98 -25.68 4.42
CA ASP A 14 20.22 -26.78 5.33
C ASP A 14 19.00 -27.70 5.55
N GLY A 15 18.81 -28.68 4.63
CA GLY A 15 17.85 -29.79 4.78
C GLY A 15 16.37 -29.46 4.55
N LYS A 16 16.03 -28.23 4.19
CA LYS A 16 14.63 -27.86 3.89
C LYS A 16 14.22 -28.26 2.48
N THR A 17 12.98 -28.72 2.33
CA THR A 17 12.42 -28.98 0.99
C THR A 17 12.08 -27.67 0.27
N ALA A 18 11.91 -27.73 -1.05
CA ALA A 18 11.50 -26.56 -1.83
C ALA A 18 10.13 -26.01 -1.38
N GLU A 19 9.25 -26.88 -0.88
CA GLU A 19 7.94 -26.50 -0.35
C GLU A 19 8.07 -25.75 0.96
N GLU A 20 8.90 -26.20 1.90
CA GLU A 20 9.16 -25.54 3.18
C GLU A 20 9.83 -24.16 2.97
N LEU A 21 10.73 -24.05 2.02
CA LEU A 21 11.38 -22.78 1.66
C LEU A 21 10.38 -21.80 1.02
N LEU A 22 9.45 -22.31 0.23
CA LEU A 22 8.40 -21.49 -0.38
C LEU A 22 7.42 -20.99 0.68
N GLU A 23 7.01 -21.85 1.61
CA GLU A 23 6.14 -21.46 2.75
C GLU A 23 6.82 -20.39 3.61
N GLU A 24 8.09 -20.58 3.98
CA GLU A 24 8.86 -19.58 4.74
C GLU A 24 8.97 -18.24 3.99
N PHE A 25 9.22 -18.29 2.69
CA PHE A 25 9.27 -17.10 1.85
C PHE A 25 7.92 -16.39 1.74
N LEU A 26 6.83 -17.15 1.66
CA LEU A 26 5.46 -16.61 1.63
C LEU A 26 5.06 -15.99 2.97
N ASP A 27 5.51 -16.56 4.09
CA ASP A 27 5.30 -16.01 5.43
C ASP A 27 6.07 -14.70 5.65
N GLU A 28 7.28 -14.59 5.13
CA GLU A 28 8.09 -13.36 5.19
C GLU A 28 7.62 -12.28 4.22
N CYS A 29 6.98 -12.67 3.12
CA CYS A 29 6.42 -11.77 2.11
C CYS A 29 4.90 -11.80 2.11
N PRO A 30 4.21 -11.04 2.97
CA PRO A 30 2.75 -11.04 3.08
C PRO A 30 2.02 -10.72 1.75
N ILE A 31 2.73 -10.17 0.78
CA ILE A 31 2.19 -9.91 -0.58
C ILE A 31 1.91 -11.21 -1.34
N PHE A 32 2.61 -12.30 -1.00
CA PHE A 32 2.51 -13.60 -1.68
C PHE A 32 1.80 -14.66 -0.83
N SER A 33 1.22 -14.31 0.33
CA SER A 33 0.41 -15.26 1.09
C SER A 33 -0.83 -15.64 0.29
N ASP A 34 -1.18 -16.91 0.25
CA ASP A 34 -2.30 -17.43 -0.52
C ASP A 34 -3.65 -16.78 -0.21
N ASP A 35 -3.79 -16.23 1.01
CA ASP A 35 -5.01 -15.60 1.50
C ASP A 35 -5.06 -14.08 1.26
N VAL A 36 -3.96 -13.46 0.82
CA VAL A 36 -3.87 -11.99 0.74
C VAL A 36 -3.20 -11.56 -0.55
N TYR A 37 -3.99 -11.05 -1.46
CA TYR A 37 -3.52 -10.44 -2.69
C TYR A 37 -4.00 -8.99 -2.79
N VAL A 38 -3.30 -8.20 -3.59
CA VAL A 38 -3.69 -6.84 -3.90
C VAL A 38 -4.43 -6.81 -5.23
N ASN A 39 -5.63 -6.28 -5.22
CA ASN A 39 -6.42 -6.05 -6.42
C ASN A 39 -6.26 -4.62 -6.89
N PHE A 40 -5.96 -4.44 -8.17
CA PHE A 40 -6.03 -3.16 -8.86
C PHE A 40 -7.19 -3.16 -9.84
N TYR A 41 -7.95 -2.08 -9.85
CA TYR A 41 -9.15 -1.95 -10.67
C TYR A 41 -8.91 -1.02 -11.86
N GLY A 42 -9.72 -1.13 -12.89
CA GLY A 42 -9.53 -0.38 -14.14
C GLY A 42 -9.42 1.13 -13.96
N ALA A 43 -10.20 1.71 -13.04
CA ALA A 43 -10.12 3.13 -12.71
C ALA A 43 -8.73 3.57 -12.20
N CYS A 44 -8.00 2.67 -11.51
CA CYS A 44 -6.65 2.91 -11.06
C CYS A 44 -5.72 3.16 -12.25
N PHE A 45 -5.73 2.28 -13.22
CA PHE A 45 -4.84 2.37 -14.39
C PHE A 45 -5.09 3.63 -15.20
N VAL A 46 -6.34 3.99 -15.44
CA VAL A 46 -6.70 5.23 -16.15
C VAL A 46 -6.19 6.46 -15.40
N THR A 47 -6.31 6.48 -14.08
CA THR A 47 -5.84 7.60 -13.25
C THR A 47 -4.32 7.63 -13.14
N MET A 48 -3.66 6.47 -13.05
CA MET A 48 -2.19 6.36 -13.01
C MET A 48 -1.53 6.97 -14.26
N MET A 49 -2.20 6.95 -15.40
CA MET A 49 -1.72 7.61 -16.63
C MET A 49 -1.72 9.14 -16.54
N LYS A 50 -2.46 9.71 -15.61
CA LYS A 50 -2.63 11.17 -15.44
C LYS A 50 -1.77 11.76 -14.33
N ILE A 51 -1.19 10.93 -13.47
CA ILE A 51 -0.37 11.35 -12.34
C ILE A 51 1.12 11.26 -12.64
N LEU A 52 1.93 11.91 -11.82
CA LEU A 52 3.38 11.82 -11.92
C LEU A 52 3.89 10.41 -11.63
N PRO A 53 4.94 9.93 -12.31
CA PRO A 53 5.53 8.61 -12.02
C PRO A 53 5.93 8.43 -10.56
N THR A 54 6.41 9.50 -9.92
CA THR A 54 6.78 9.50 -8.49
C THR A 54 5.55 9.32 -7.60
N SER A 55 4.43 9.98 -7.92
CA SER A 55 3.15 9.80 -7.21
C SER A 55 2.65 8.36 -7.33
N MET A 56 2.80 7.75 -8.50
CA MET A 56 2.47 6.34 -8.74
C MET A 56 3.28 5.40 -7.86
N ARG A 57 4.60 5.63 -7.73
CA ARG A 57 5.45 4.83 -6.83
C ARG A 57 5.00 4.91 -5.39
N ILE A 58 4.66 6.10 -4.91
CA ILE A 58 4.15 6.30 -3.55
C ILE A 58 2.82 5.60 -3.37
N PHE A 59 1.91 5.71 -4.32
CA PHE A 59 0.62 5.03 -4.27
C PHE A 59 0.78 3.51 -4.18
N LEU A 60 1.63 2.92 -5.02
CA LEU A 60 1.92 1.48 -4.97
C LEU A 60 2.52 1.09 -3.62
N TRP A 61 3.48 1.87 -3.11
CA TRP A 61 4.05 1.62 -1.79
C TRP A 61 2.98 1.65 -0.69
N MET A 62 2.07 2.61 -0.74
CA MET A 62 0.96 2.70 0.22
C MET A 62 0.03 1.48 0.13
N VAL A 63 -0.32 1.05 -1.07
CA VAL A 63 -1.20 -0.12 -1.28
C VAL A 63 -0.57 -1.38 -0.70
N PHE A 64 0.70 -1.64 -1.01
CA PHE A 64 1.42 -2.82 -0.52
C PHE A 64 1.67 -2.80 0.99
N ASN A 65 1.76 -1.63 1.61
CA ASN A 65 1.95 -1.48 3.04
C ASN A 65 0.64 -1.15 3.80
N SER A 66 -0.50 -1.19 3.13
CA SER A 66 -1.80 -0.98 3.78
C SER A 66 -2.19 -2.15 4.66
N GLU A 67 -2.95 -1.86 5.71
CA GLU A 67 -3.50 -2.91 6.57
C GLU A 67 -4.53 -3.75 5.82
N LEU A 68 -4.46 -5.05 6.07
CA LEU A 68 -5.39 -6.02 5.50
C LEU A 68 -6.84 -5.68 5.85
N ASN A 69 -7.72 -5.70 4.85
CA ASN A 69 -9.15 -5.45 4.98
C ASN A 69 -9.55 -4.07 5.53
N LYS A 70 -8.62 -3.14 5.63
CA LYS A 70 -8.89 -1.79 6.16
C LYS A 70 -8.66 -0.67 5.16
N GLY A 71 -7.88 -0.92 4.11
CA GLY A 71 -7.50 0.10 3.13
C GLY A 71 -6.72 1.28 3.76
N MET A 72 -6.16 1.08 4.94
CA MET A 72 -5.49 2.11 5.72
C MET A 72 -3.98 1.88 5.74
N VAL A 73 -3.22 2.96 5.64
CA VAL A 73 -1.76 2.95 5.82
C VAL A 73 -1.35 4.05 6.79
N THR A 74 -0.52 3.70 7.75
CA THR A 74 0.03 4.65 8.72
C THR A 74 1.47 4.97 8.35
N ILE A 75 1.75 6.24 8.06
CA ILE A 75 3.07 6.72 7.64
C ILE A 75 3.59 7.68 8.70
N GLN A 76 4.10 7.13 9.79
CA GLN A 76 4.82 7.86 10.82
C GLN A 76 6.28 8.12 10.39
N SER A 77 7.04 8.84 11.19
CA SER A 77 8.39 9.30 10.85
C SER A 77 9.33 8.20 10.36
N LEU A 78 9.32 7.02 10.98
CA LEU A 78 10.15 5.90 10.56
C LEU A 78 9.68 5.30 9.23
N ALA A 79 8.37 5.08 9.09
CA ALA A 79 7.77 4.60 7.84
C ALA A 79 7.96 5.61 6.71
N GLN A 80 7.88 6.90 6.99
CA GLN A 80 8.15 7.96 6.01
C GLN A 80 9.61 7.92 5.53
N LYS A 81 10.58 7.79 6.43
CA LYS A 81 11.99 7.65 6.06
C LYS A 81 12.23 6.44 5.16
N ARG A 82 11.60 5.33 5.49
CA ARG A 82 11.66 4.11 4.69
C ARG A 82 11.06 4.30 3.31
N LEU A 83 9.89 4.90 3.22
CA LEU A 83 9.21 5.23 1.96
C LEU A 83 10.08 6.14 1.09
N LEU A 84 10.64 7.22 1.65
CA LEU A 84 11.50 8.15 0.92
C LEU A 84 12.73 7.44 0.35
N LYS A 85 13.34 6.54 1.12
CA LYS A 85 14.50 5.75 0.71
C LYS A 85 14.12 4.75 -0.40
N GLU A 86 13.06 3.98 -0.22
CA GLU A 86 12.62 2.96 -1.18
C GLU A 86 12.13 3.56 -2.49
N CYS A 87 11.45 4.70 -2.45
CA CYS A 87 10.99 5.42 -3.63
C CYS A 87 12.06 6.35 -4.25
N GLY A 88 13.16 6.59 -3.56
CA GLY A 88 14.24 7.48 -4.04
C GLY A 88 13.81 8.94 -4.21
N ILE A 89 13.05 9.49 -3.28
CA ILE A 89 12.48 10.84 -3.35
C ILE A 89 12.85 11.68 -2.13
N SER A 90 12.80 13.01 -2.31
CA SER A 90 12.95 13.97 -1.23
C SER A 90 11.65 14.15 -0.43
N GLN A 91 11.76 14.71 0.77
CA GLN A 91 10.59 15.03 1.59
C GLN A 91 9.64 16.04 0.90
N VAL A 92 10.19 17.01 0.19
CA VAL A 92 9.38 18.00 -0.56
C VAL A 92 8.61 17.31 -1.68
N ALA A 93 9.27 16.43 -2.44
CA ALA A 93 8.62 15.63 -3.49
C ALA A 93 7.52 14.74 -2.91
N TYR A 94 7.74 14.15 -1.75
CA TYR A 94 6.74 13.34 -1.05
C TYR A 94 5.43 14.11 -0.77
N PHE A 95 5.53 15.31 -0.20
CA PHE A 95 4.33 16.12 0.07
C PHE A 95 3.63 16.57 -1.21
N ASN A 96 4.38 16.89 -2.27
CA ASN A 96 3.80 17.20 -3.57
C ASN A 96 3.05 16.01 -4.16
N CYS A 97 3.61 14.81 -4.04
CA CYS A 97 2.96 13.58 -4.49
C CYS A 97 1.69 13.25 -3.69
N LEU A 98 1.70 13.45 -2.37
CA LEU A 98 0.49 13.28 -1.56
C LEU A 98 -0.64 14.22 -2.01
N ARG A 99 -0.29 15.47 -2.35
CA ARG A 99 -1.25 16.44 -2.88
C ARG A 99 -1.80 16.00 -4.22
N ASP A 100 -0.94 15.48 -5.10
CA ASP A 100 -1.34 14.95 -6.40
C ASP A 100 -2.27 13.75 -6.27
N LEU A 101 -1.94 12.78 -5.42
CA LEU A 101 -2.78 11.62 -5.14
C LEU A 101 -4.15 12.00 -4.56
N LYS A 102 -4.19 12.97 -3.65
CA LYS A 102 -5.45 13.50 -3.09
C LYS A 102 -6.30 14.21 -4.14
N LYS A 103 -5.66 15.01 -5.01
CA LYS A 103 -6.34 15.70 -6.12
C LYS A 103 -7.06 14.72 -7.04
N HIS A 104 -6.46 13.56 -7.31
CA HIS A 104 -7.05 12.52 -8.15
C HIS A 104 -7.92 11.51 -7.37
N ASN A 105 -8.21 11.80 -6.10
CA ASN A 105 -9.03 10.95 -5.23
C ASN A 105 -8.53 9.51 -5.10
N MET A 106 -7.24 9.30 -5.22
CA MET A 106 -6.62 7.99 -5.03
C MET A 106 -6.43 7.65 -3.56
N ILE A 107 -6.21 8.66 -2.73
CA ILE A 107 -6.10 8.55 -1.28
C ILE A 107 -6.89 9.66 -0.58
N ARG A 108 -7.24 9.40 0.67
CA ARG A 108 -7.76 10.39 1.63
C ARG A 108 -7.04 10.25 2.96
N GLY A 109 -7.09 11.26 3.76
CA GLY A 109 -6.51 11.25 5.09
C GLY A 109 -5.63 12.46 5.37
N CYS A 110 -5.12 12.51 6.57
CA CYS A 110 -4.26 13.60 7.02
C CYS A 110 -3.28 13.13 8.09
N ARG A 111 -2.26 13.94 8.34
CA ARG A 111 -1.18 13.67 9.29
C ARG A 111 -0.41 12.40 8.90
N ALA A 112 -0.59 11.32 9.62
CA ALA A 112 0.12 10.07 9.40
C ALA A 112 -0.77 8.93 8.90
N ILE A 113 -2.08 9.12 8.83
CA ILE A 113 -3.05 8.08 8.48
C ILE A 113 -3.68 8.43 7.14
N TYR A 114 -3.54 7.52 6.18
CA TYR A 114 -4.09 7.64 4.85
C TYR A 114 -4.94 6.41 4.51
N TYR A 115 -5.98 6.63 3.75
CA TYR A 115 -6.88 5.60 3.27
C TYR A 115 -6.82 5.55 1.75
N ILE A 116 -6.65 4.35 1.23
CA ILE A 116 -6.62 4.09 -0.20
C ILE A 116 -8.05 4.02 -0.72
N ASN A 117 -8.30 4.65 -1.86
CA ASN A 117 -9.60 4.56 -2.49
C ASN A 117 -9.89 3.11 -2.92
N PRO A 118 -10.88 2.45 -2.34
CA PRO A 118 -11.18 1.05 -2.63
C PRO A 118 -11.71 0.81 -4.05
N LYS A 119 -12.03 1.88 -4.78
CA LYS A 119 -12.36 1.80 -6.21
C LYS A 119 -11.13 1.65 -7.09
N PHE A 120 -9.95 1.99 -6.59
CA PHE A 120 -8.69 1.93 -7.33
C PHE A 120 -7.86 0.70 -6.97
N ALA A 121 -7.69 0.43 -5.69
CA ALA A 121 -6.93 -0.71 -5.20
C ALA A 121 -7.46 -1.18 -3.84
N TRP A 122 -7.29 -2.47 -3.58
CA TRP A 122 -7.71 -3.06 -2.31
C TRP A 122 -6.81 -4.24 -1.93
N ARG A 123 -6.42 -4.27 -0.67
CA ARG A 123 -5.73 -5.39 -0.05
C ARG A 123 -6.67 -6.06 0.95
N GLY A 124 -7.16 -7.24 0.59
CA GLY A 124 -8.08 -7.99 1.43
C GLY A 124 -9.26 -8.58 0.67
N THR A 125 -10.29 -8.98 1.41
CA THR A 125 -11.47 -9.63 0.86
C THR A 125 -12.37 -8.67 0.11
N HIS A 126 -13.08 -9.18 -0.87
CA HIS A 126 -14.07 -8.39 -1.62
C HIS A 126 -15.20 -7.86 -0.73
N ARG A 127 -15.61 -8.64 0.27
CA ARG A 127 -16.64 -8.25 1.24
C ARG A 127 -16.25 -7.00 2.02
N ASP A 128 -15.04 -6.97 2.54
CA ASP A 128 -14.56 -5.81 3.32
C ASP A 128 -14.32 -4.59 2.41
N ARG A 129 -13.91 -4.82 1.16
CA ARG A 129 -13.85 -3.77 0.16
C ARG A 129 -15.20 -3.09 -0.06
N LEU A 130 -16.27 -3.85 -0.26
CA LEU A 130 -17.62 -3.30 -0.48
C LEU A 130 -18.09 -2.46 0.72
N ARG A 131 -17.84 -2.94 1.93
CA ARG A 131 -18.14 -2.18 3.15
C ARG A 131 -17.35 -0.85 3.19
N PHE A 132 -16.09 -0.87 2.83
CA PHE A 132 -15.25 0.32 2.86
C PHE A 132 -15.59 1.31 1.74
N ILE A 133 -16.10 0.86 0.59
CA ILE A 133 -16.59 1.75 -0.48
C ILE A 133 -17.65 2.71 0.04
N GLU A 134 -18.53 2.24 0.92
CA GLU A 134 -19.59 3.08 1.53
C GLU A 134 -19.01 4.09 2.53
N GLN A 135 -17.96 3.74 3.23
CA GLN A 135 -17.34 4.57 4.27
C GLN A 135 -16.34 5.59 3.72
N TYR A 136 -15.69 5.28 2.61
CA TYR A 136 -14.59 6.09 2.07
C TYR A 136 -14.94 7.55 1.80
N PRO A 137 -16.11 7.94 1.30
CA PRO A 137 -16.49 9.34 1.10
C PRO A 137 -16.48 10.19 2.38
N TYR A 138 -16.64 9.56 3.54
CA TYR A 138 -16.66 10.22 4.83
C TYR A 138 -15.29 10.32 5.50
N VAL A 139 -14.27 9.71 4.92
CA VAL A 139 -12.89 9.82 5.41
C VAL A 139 -12.41 11.26 5.24
N GLN A 140 -11.95 11.84 6.33
CA GLN A 140 -11.52 13.24 6.34
C GLN A 140 -10.20 13.42 5.58
N ASN A 141 -10.17 14.45 4.77
CA ASN A 141 -9.01 14.80 3.93
C ASN A 141 -8.21 15.98 4.47
N LYS A 142 -8.75 16.69 5.47
CA LYS A 142 -8.15 17.89 6.05
C LYS A 142 -7.80 17.66 7.51
N ARG A 143 -6.79 18.38 7.98
CA ARG A 143 -6.49 18.49 9.40
C ARG A 143 -7.72 19.11 10.08
N LEU A 144 -8.30 18.42 11.05
CA LEU A 144 -9.38 18.96 11.86
C LEU A 144 -8.89 20.24 12.53
N THR A 145 -9.59 21.32 12.28
CA THR A 145 -9.42 22.53 13.07
C THR A 145 -10.16 22.36 14.40
N LYS A 146 -9.80 23.16 15.42
CA LYS A 146 -10.49 23.13 16.71
C LYS A 146 -12.01 23.36 16.60
N ASN A 147 -12.46 24.01 15.53
CA ASN A 147 -13.88 24.25 15.26
C ASN A 147 -14.59 23.01 14.71
N ASP A 148 -13.89 22.16 13.97
CA ASP A 148 -14.45 20.92 13.42
C ASP A 148 -14.69 19.88 14.52
N LEU A 149 -13.91 19.93 15.61
CA LEU A 149 -14.05 19.03 16.76
C LEU A 149 -15.29 19.36 17.63
N LYS A 150 -15.81 20.60 17.60
CA LYS A 150 -17.00 20.99 18.35
C LYS A 150 -18.30 20.54 17.70
N THR A 151 -18.29 20.17 16.43
CA THR A 151 -19.48 19.75 15.69
C THR A 151 -19.71 18.23 15.73
N THR A 152 -18.82 17.46 16.34
CA THR A 152 -18.90 16.00 16.43
C THR A 152 -19.34 15.49 17.81
N GLU A 153 -19.72 16.37 18.72
CA GLU A 153 -20.37 15.98 19.98
C GLU A 153 -21.89 15.86 19.77
N PHE A 154 -22.27 14.69 19.27
CA PHE A 154 -23.64 14.17 19.39
C PHE A 154 -23.61 12.77 19.95
#